data_1eb5dbe73870bb9a2e813beb80ef37c7
#
_entry.id   1eb5dbe73870bb9a2e813beb80ef37c7
#
_cell.length_a   1.000
_cell.length_b   1.000
_cell.length_c   1.000
_cell.angle_alpha   90.00
_cell.angle_beta   90.00
_cell.angle_gamma   90.00
#
_symmetry.space_group_name_H-M   'P 1'
#
loop_
_entity.id
_entity.type
_entity.pdbx_description
1 polymer ?
#
loop_
_entity_poly.entity_id
_entity_poly.type
_entity_poly.pdbx_seq_one_letter_code
_entity_poly.pdbx_strand_id
1 'polypeptide(L)'
;MNEVLKLSNNIHILPLIHGSGSFSREIRDRILSTNSDCIAVALPPEFQNSIEKGLDLLPQITLSAQLEEDGALNYVPIDPSQPLIAGLRVAKQEGISRRFIDWSTSNFEPRDINFPDTFSLQKITYEKFLSTL
;
A
#
# COMPACT_ATOMS: atom_id res chain seq x y z
N MET A 1 -14.00 13.58 -2.47
CA MET A 1 -13.81 12.19 -1.97
C MET A 1 -15.07 11.78 -1.25
N ASN A 2 -15.55 10.58 -1.51
CA ASN A 2 -16.77 10.07 -0.89
C ASN A 2 -16.58 9.93 0.63
N GLU A 3 -17.63 10.19 1.44
CA GLU A 3 -17.56 10.14 2.91
C GLU A 3 -17.14 8.75 3.44
N VAL A 4 -17.39 7.69 2.70
CA VAL A 4 -17.01 6.31 3.05
C VAL A 4 -15.49 6.12 3.22
N LEU A 5 -14.69 6.97 2.57
CA LEU A 5 -13.22 6.89 2.61
C LEU A 5 -12.61 7.97 3.52
N LYS A 6 -13.44 8.70 4.23
CA LYS A 6 -13.02 9.79 5.12
C LYS A 6 -13.36 9.45 6.55
N LEU A 7 -12.37 9.10 7.36
CA LEU A 7 -12.55 8.79 8.76
C LEU A 7 -12.77 10.06 9.60
N SER A 8 -12.11 11.15 9.24
CA SER A 8 -12.26 12.47 9.84
C SER A 8 -11.88 13.55 8.83
N ASN A 9 -11.94 14.82 9.26
CA ASN A 9 -11.51 15.91 8.36
C ASN A 9 -10.05 15.80 7.91
N ASN A 10 -9.21 15.13 8.69
CA ASN A 10 -7.77 15.05 8.47
C ASN A 10 -7.27 13.62 8.15
N ILE A 11 -8.17 12.63 8.15
CA ILE A 11 -7.79 11.23 7.94
C ILE A 11 -8.62 10.64 6.81
N HIS A 12 -7.93 10.24 5.73
CA HIS A 12 -8.49 9.55 4.59
C HIS A 12 -7.97 8.12 4.55
N ILE A 13 -8.86 7.16 4.34
CA ILE A 13 -8.49 5.75 4.20
C ILE A 13 -8.57 5.38 2.71
N LEU A 14 -7.51 4.76 2.21
CA LEU A 14 -7.42 4.28 0.83
C LEU A 14 -7.28 2.75 0.85
N PRO A 15 -8.40 2.00 0.87
CA PRO A 15 -8.35 0.55 0.72
C PRO A 15 -7.67 0.16 -0.59
N LEU A 16 -6.90 -0.93 -0.58
CA LEU A 16 -6.19 -1.40 -1.75
C LEU A 16 -6.20 -2.92 -1.87
N ILE A 17 -6.07 -3.41 -3.09
CA ILE A 17 -5.87 -4.84 -3.38
C ILE A 17 -4.43 -5.03 -3.83
N HIS A 18 -3.69 -5.86 -3.09
CA HIS A 18 -2.30 -6.16 -3.39
C HIS A 18 -2.13 -6.78 -4.79
N GLY A 19 -0.99 -6.53 -5.42
CA GLY A 19 -0.68 -7.08 -6.74
C GLY A 19 -1.45 -6.44 -7.90
N SER A 20 -2.18 -5.36 -7.67
CA SER A 20 -2.98 -4.70 -8.70
C SER A 20 -2.36 -3.40 -9.20
N GLY A 21 -1.90 -3.40 -10.45
CA GLY A 21 -1.41 -2.19 -11.12
C GLY A 21 -2.49 -1.11 -11.28
N SER A 22 -3.76 -1.49 -11.38
CA SER A 22 -4.89 -0.54 -11.41
C SER A 22 -5.02 0.21 -10.09
N PHE A 23 -4.88 -0.49 -8.96
CA PHE A 23 -4.83 0.15 -7.64
C PHE A 23 -3.57 0.98 -7.45
N SER A 24 -2.42 0.55 -7.94
CA SER A 24 -1.18 1.34 -7.89
C SER A 24 -1.35 2.70 -8.55
N ARG A 25 -1.99 2.74 -9.70
CA ARG A 25 -2.31 3.99 -10.40
C ARG A 25 -3.29 4.84 -9.61
N GLU A 26 -4.37 4.26 -9.12
CA GLU A 26 -5.39 4.97 -8.35
C GLU A 26 -4.80 5.60 -7.08
N ILE A 27 -4.02 4.84 -6.30
CA ILE A 27 -3.37 5.33 -5.09
C ILE A 27 -2.41 6.49 -5.39
N ARG A 28 -1.61 6.35 -6.46
CA ARG A 28 -0.73 7.43 -6.91
C ARG A 28 -1.52 8.72 -7.19
N ASP A 29 -2.58 8.61 -7.99
CA ASP A 29 -3.37 9.78 -8.41
C ASP A 29 -4.08 10.43 -7.19
N ARG A 30 -4.53 9.63 -6.24
CA ARG A 30 -5.11 10.10 -4.97
C ARG A 30 -4.09 10.84 -4.10
N ILE A 31 -2.91 10.30 -3.92
CA ILE A 31 -1.86 10.95 -3.15
C ILE A 31 -1.48 12.30 -3.78
N LEU A 32 -1.31 12.35 -5.10
CA LEU A 32 -0.94 13.56 -5.80
C LEU A 32 -2.06 14.63 -5.80
N SER A 33 -3.32 14.21 -5.71
CA SER A 33 -4.47 15.14 -5.66
C SER A 33 -4.84 15.59 -4.25
N THR A 34 -4.23 15.00 -3.21
CA THR A 34 -4.54 15.29 -1.80
C THR A 34 -3.35 15.98 -1.16
N ASN A 35 -3.59 17.09 -0.48
CA ASN A 35 -2.55 17.75 0.30
C ASN A 35 -2.38 17.03 1.65
N SER A 36 -1.55 16.00 1.67
CA SER A 36 -1.30 15.15 2.85
C SER A 36 0.09 15.37 3.41
N ASP A 37 0.21 15.50 4.72
CA ASP A 37 1.49 15.66 5.43
C ASP A 37 2.16 14.31 5.69
N CYS A 38 1.38 13.24 5.78
CA CYS A 38 1.86 11.93 6.13
C CYS A 38 1.03 10.83 5.46
N ILE A 39 1.71 9.77 5.05
CA ILE A 39 1.10 8.51 4.63
C ILE A 39 1.43 7.44 5.66
N ALA A 40 0.38 6.80 6.20
CA ALA A 40 0.48 5.66 7.09
C ALA A 40 0.14 4.38 6.32
N VAL A 41 0.99 3.37 6.41
CA VAL A 41 0.81 2.09 5.72
C VAL A 41 0.72 0.92 6.71
N ALA A 42 -0.12 -0.06 6.37
CA ALA A 42 -0.33 -1.25 7.18
C ALA A 42 0.83 -2.25 6.98
N LEU A 43 2.02 -1.85 7.38
CA LEU A 43 3.22 -2.68 7.46
C LEU A 43 3.89 -2.48 8.81
N PRO A 44 4.54 -3.52 9.36
CA PRO A 44 5.32 -3.40 10.59
C PRO A 44 6.50 -2.44 10.43
N PRO A 45 6.84 -1.66 11.48
CA PRO A 45 7.93 -0.69 11.45
C PRO A 45 9.29 -1.27 11.10
N GLU A 46 9.52 -2.54 11.38
CA GLU A 46 10.79 -3.25 11.10
C GLU A 46 11.12 -3.31 9.62
N PHE A 47 10.10 -3.29 8.76
CA PHE A 47 10.28 -3.26 7.30
C PHE A 47 10.65 -1.89 6.77
N GLN A 48 10.46 -0.81 7.54
CA GLN A 48 10.56 0.55 7.01
C GLN A 48 11.92 0.83 6.37
N ASN A 49 13.02 0.55 7.08
CA ASN A 49 14.37 0.85 6.57
C ASN A 49 14.71 0.09 5.28
N SER A 50 14.37 -1.19 5.21
CA SER A 50 14.67 -2.02 4.04
C SER A 50 13.81 -1.65 2.84
N ILE A 51 12.53 -1.36 3.07
CA ILE A 51 11.63 -0.89 2.00
C ILE A 51 12.06 0.47 1.48
N GLU A 52 12.40 1.44 2.35
CA GLU A 52 12.88 2.76 1.94
C GLU A 52 14.12 2.68 1.03
N LYS A 53 15.04 1.76 1.32
CA LYS A 53 16.20 1.48 0.47
C LYS A 53 15.79 0.83 -0.86
N GLY A 54 14.85 -0.12 -0.80
CA GLY A 54 14.36 -0.80 -1.99
C GLY A 54 13.61 0.12 -2.95
N LEU A 55 12.92 1.15 -2.44
CA LEU A 55 12.27 2.17 -3.27
C LEU A 55 13.27 2.91 -4.18
N ASP A 56 14.51 3.12 -3.72
CA ASP A 56 15.55 3.78 -4.50
C ASP A 56 16.09 2.91 -5.65
N LEU A 57 15.87 1.61 -5.57
CA LEU A 57 16.30 0.65 -6.59
C LEU A 57 15.26 0.43 -7.70
N LEU A 58 14.04 0.92 -7.52
CA LEU A 58 12.99 0.78 -8.54
C LEU A 58 13.42 1.46 -9.86
N PRO A 59 13.16 0.82 -11.00
CA PRO A 59 12.24 -0.29 -11.27
C PRO A 59 12.79 -1.70 -11.00
N GLN A 60 13.98 -1.85 -10.47
CA GLN A 60 14.50 -3.17 -10.07
C GLN A 60 13.63 -3.73 -8.93
N ILE A 61 13.05 -4.91 -9.16
CA ILE A 61 12.24 -5.61 -8.17
C ILE A 61 13.16 -6.21 -7.10
N THR A 62 12.86 -5.94 -5.84
CA THR A 62 13.60 -6.44 -4.68
C THR A 62 12.63 -6.99 -3.63
N LEU A 63 13.17 -7.58 -2.58
CA LEU A 63 12.41 -8.07 -1.43
C LEU A 63 12.95 -7.45 -0.15
N SER A 64 12.05 -7.04 0.73
CA SER A 64 12.35 -6.82 2.13
C SER A 64 11.93 -8.06 2.91
N ALA A 65 12.84 -8.66 3.68
CA ALA A 65 12.58 -9.90 4.40
C ALA A 65 12.98 -9.78 5.87
N GLN A 66 12.18 -10.40 6.74
CA GLN A 66 12.43 -10.53 8.17
C GLN A 66 12.36 -12.01 8.54
N LEU A 67 13.38 -12.49 9.26
CA LEU A 67 13.41 -13.83 9.80
C LEU A 67 12.83 -13.80 11.21
N GLU A 68 11.78 -14.58 11.42
CA GLU A 68 11.14 -14.73 12.73
C GLU A 68 11.90 -15.69 13.65
N GLU A 69 11.63 -15.65 14.95
CA GLU A 69 12.29 -16.51 15.94
C GLU A 69 12.03 -18.01 15.73
N ASP A 70 10.87 -18.35 15.15
CA ASP A 70 10.49 -19.73 14.81
C ASP A 70 11.10 -20.21 13.48
N GLY A 71 11.90 -19.37 12.80
CA GLY A 71 12.50 -19.65 11.51
C GLY A 71 11.60 -19.36 10.31
N ALA A 72 10.39 -18.84 10.52
CA ALA A 72 9.53 -18.38 9.43
C ALA A 72 10.13 -17.12 8.79
N LEU A 73 9.90 -16.94 7.49
CA LEU A 73 10.34 -15.79 6.73
C LEU A 73 9.14 -14.96 6.30
N ASN A 74 9.01 -13.77 6.87
CA ASN A 74 8.07 -12.75 6.38
C ASN A 74 8.75 -11.86 5.36
N TYR A 75 8.09 -11.59 4.25
CA TYR A 75 8.66 -10.76 3.20
C TYR A 75 7.63 -9.86 2.53
N VAL A 76 8.11 -8.71 2.06
CA VAL A 76 7.35 -7.74 1.29
C VAL A 76 8.03 -7.53 -0.06
N PRO A 77 7.37 -7.87 -1.18
CA PRO A 77 7.89 -7.56 -2.51
C PRO A 77 7.91 -6.04 -2.73
N ILE A 78 9.03 -5.53 -3.20
CA ILE A 78 9.18 -4.12 -3.59
C ILE A 78 9.09 -4.07 -5.12
N ASP A 79 7.88 -3.91 -5.60
CA ASP A 79 7.49 -3.99 -7.00
C ASP A 79 6.57 -2.79 -7.32
N PRO A 80 6.77 -2.08 -8.44
CA PRO A 80 5.96 -0.92 -8.81
C PRO A 80 4.47 -1.25 -9.07
N SER A 81 4.11 -2.52 -9.29
CA SER A 81 2.72 -2.96 -9.41
C SER A 81 2.01 -3.15 -8.06
N GLN A 82 2.75 -3.13 -6.95
CA GLN A 82 2.16 -3.19 -5.62
C GLN A 82 1.65 -1.81 -5.20
N PRO A 83 0.35 -1.65 -4.91
CA PRO A 83 -0.24 -0.33 -4.62
C PRO A 83 0.41 0.37 -3.42
N LEU A 84 0.75 -0.39 -2.39
CA LEU A 84 1.42 0.13 -1.21
C LEU A 84 2.81 0.68 -1.54
N ILE A 85 3.58 -0.05 -2.34
CA ILE A 85 4.91 0.37 -2.80
C ILE A 85 4.81 1.59 -3.72
N ALA A 86 3.83 1.61 -4.63
CA ALA A 86 3.57 2.76 -5.48
C ALA A 86 3.24 4.01 -4.65
N GLY A 87 2.41 3.88 -3.62
CA GLY A 87 2.09 4.96 -2.70
C GLY A 87 3.30 5.48 -1.94
N LEU A 88 4.10 4.59 -1.37
CA LEU A 88 5.34 4.94 -0.66
C LEU A 88 6.35 5.64 -1.58
N ARG A 89 6.49 5.17 -2.82
CA ARG A 89 7.37 5.79 -3.82
C ARG A 89 6.95 7.22 -4.12
N VAL A 90 5.66 7.44 -4.39
CA VAL A 90 5.12 8.79 -4.63
C VAL A 90 5.31 9.69 -3.43
N ALA A 91 4.97 9.20 -2.23
CA ALA A 91 5.18 9.97 -1.00
C ALA A 91 6.64 10.37 -0.80
N LYS A 92 7.59 9.48 -1.15
CA LYS A 92 9.02 9.79 -1.08
C LYS A 92 9.41 10.88 -2.07
N GLN A 93 8.91 10.81 -3.31
CA GLN A 93 9.18 11.79 -4.36
C GLN A 93 8.62 13.18 -4.02
N GLU A 94 7.45 13.23 -3.40
CA GLU A 94 6.76 14.47 -3.01
C GLU A 94 7.19 15.01 -1.63
N GLY A 95 8.13 14.34 -0.96
CA GLY A 95 8.59 14.75 0.38
C GLY A 95 7.55 14.56 1.48
N ILE A 96 6.53 13.73 1.26
CA ILE A 96 5.49 13.40 2.23
C ILE A 96 6.05 12.41 3.25
N SER A 97 5.77 12.66 4.55
CA SER A 97 6.17 11.76 5.63
C SER A 97 5.56 10.37 5.46
N ARG A 98 6.30 9.32 5.79
CA ARG A 98 5.84 7.92 5.68
C ARG A 98 5.96 7.25 7.05
N ARG A 99 4.92 6.51 7.45
CA ARG A 99 4.89 5.77 8.72
C ARG A 99 4.37 4.37 8.48
N PHE A 100 5.04 3.39 9.07
CA PHE A 100 4.61 2.00 9.10
C PHE A 100 3.97 1.77 10.46
N ILE A 101 2.70 1.36 10.47
CA ILE A 101 1.85 1.42 11.67
C ILE A 101 1.22 0.08 12.05
N ASP A 102 1.54 -0.99 11.35
CA ASP A 102 0.99 -2.31 11.67
C ASP A 102 1.80 -3.00 12.77
N TRP A 103 1.21 -4.03 13.37
CA TRP A 103 1.86 -4.84 14.39
C TRP A 103 2.76 -5.89 13.73
N SER A 104 3.91 -6.16 14.36
CA SER A 104 4.68 -7.36 14.06
C SER A 104 3.88 -8.59 14.49
N THR A 105 3.56 -9.46 13.55
CA THR A 105 2.88 -10.73 13.83
C THR A 105 3.76 -11.88 13.41
N SER A 106 4.04 -12.79 14.33
CA SER A 106 4.81 -14.03 14.07
C SER A 106 3.99 -15.08 13.29
N ASN A 107 2.69 -14.92 13.15
CA ASN A 107 1.80 -15.89 12.53
C ASN A 107 0.89 -15.17 11.50
N PHE A 108 1.48 -14.76 10.37
CA PHE A 108 0.67 -14.26 9.27
C PHE A 108 0.10 -15.42 8.45
N GLU A 109 -1.21 -15.62 8.54
CA GLU A 109 -1.93 -16.58 7.69
C GLU A 109 -2.62 -15.83 6.56
N PRO A 110 -2.20 -16.05 5.30
CA PRO A 110 -2.90 -15.47 4.17
C PRO A 110 -4.32 -16.06 4.07
N ARG A 111 -5.32 -15.21 3.82
CA ARG A 111 -6.69 -15.64 3.59
C ARG A 111 -6.95 -15.68 2.09
N ASP A 112 -7.50 -16.78 1.60
CA ASP A 112 -8.03 -16.87 0.25
C ASP A 112 -9.34 -16.09 0.17
N ILE A 113 -9.25 -14.86 -0.35
CA ILE A 113 -10.41 -14.01 -0.59
C ILE A 113 -10.48 -13.74 -2.09
N ASN A 114 -11.62 -14.05 -2.69
CA ASN A 114 -11.89 -13.70 -4.07
C ASN A 114 -12.35 -12.25 -4.15
N PHE A 115 -11.56 -11.40 -4.81
CA PHE A 115 -11.92 -10.04 -5.11
C PHE A 115 -12.44 -9.88 -6.53
N PRO A 116 -13.31 -8.89 -6.81
CA PRO A 116 -13.67 -8.52 -8.16
C PRO A 116 -12.43 -8.17 -8.99
N ASP A 117 -12.52 -8.34 -10.31
CA ASP A 117 -11.42 -7.98 -11.22
C ASP A 117 -11.13 -6.48 -11.14
N THR A 118 -9.93 -6.15 -10.68
CA THR A 118 -9.47 -4.77 -10.50
C THR A 118 -9.32 -4.00 -11.82
N PHE A 119 -9.31 -4.69 -12.97
CA PHE A 119 -9.34 -4.04 -14.29
C PHE A 119 -10.59 -3.18 -14.48
N SER A 120 -11.68 -3.49 -13.78
CA SER A 120 -12.90 -2.69 -13.79
C SER A 120 -12.70 -1.23 -13.34
N LEU A 121 -11.64 -0.91 -12.58
CA LEU A 121 -11.25 0.46 -12.23
C LEU A 121 -10.93 1.36 -13.45
N GLN A 122 -10.72 0.76 -14.62
CA GLN A 122 -10.58 1.52 -15.87
C GLN A 122 -11.94 2.01 -16.42
N LYS A 123 -13.05 1.47 -15.91
CA LYS A 123 -14.41 1.74 -16.39
C LYS A 123 -15.33 2.34 -15.35
N ILE A 124 -15.03 2.11 -14.07
CA ILE A 124 -15.82 2.61 -12.94
C ILE A 124 -14.94 3.37 -11.97
N THR A 125 -15.53 4.20 -11.14
CA THR A 125 -14.80 4.96 -10.13
C THR A 125 -14.30 4.03 -9.00
N TYR A 126 -13.26 4.47 -8.31
CA TYR A 126 -12.70 3.78 -7.15
C TYR A 126 -13.76 3.54 -6.06
N GLU A 127 -14.58 4.56 -5.75
CA GLU A 127 -15.66 4.45 -4.77
C GLU A 127 -16.72 3.43 -5.21
N LYS A 128 -17.05 3.41 -6.50
CA LYS A 128 -17.99 2.43 -7.04
C LYS A 128 -17.43 1.01 -6.94
N PHE A 129 -16.15 0.83 -7.23
CA PHE A 129 -15.49 -0.46 -7.06
C PHE A 129 -15.54 -0.92 -5.60
N LEU A 130 -15.15 -0.06 -4.66
CA LEU A 130 -15.16 -0.39 -3.23
C LEU A 130 -16.56 -0.74 -2.71
N SER A 131 -17.62 -0.17 -3.29
CA SER A 131 -18.99 -0.51 -2.91
C SER A 131 -19.43 -1.91 -3.35
N THR A 132 -18.61 -2.63 -4.13
CA THR A 132 -18.87 -4.02 -4.54
C THR A 132 -18.12 -5.05 -3.69
N LEU A 133 -17.24 -4.61 -2.80
CA LEU A 133 -16.52 -5.45 -1.83
C LEU A 133 -17.37 -5.72 -0.60
#